data_32e809b681fb975fd40f1502a091c0cc
#
_entry.id   32e809b681fb975fd40f1502a091c0cc
#
_cell.length_a   1.000
_cell.length_b   1.000
_cell.length_c   1.000
_cell.angle_alpha   90.00
_cell.angle_beta   90.00
_cell.angle_gamma   90.00
#
_symmetry.space_group_name_H-M   'P 1'
#
loop_
_entity.id
_entity.type
_entity.pdbx_description
1 polymer ?
#
loop_
_entity_poly.entity_id
_entity_poly.type
_entity_poly.pdbx_seq_one_letter_code
_entity_poly.pdbx_strand_id
1 'polypeptide(L)'
;MAELRNGRIRHTVVFTPSHAPGSEAEADFLAAAAQLEDIPGVEAFEILRETSPKNAYRFGISMEFADRAAYASYNEHPDHVRFVGERWLPEVADFLEIDYEPSVRFGASHSEGGS
;
A
#
# COMPACT_ATOMS: atom_id res chain seq x y z
N MET A 1 6.19 -14.79 10.61
CA MET A 1 6.31 -13.44 11.15
C MET A 1 6.34 -12.44 10.01
N ALA A 2 5.67 -11.32 10.23
CA ALA A 2 5.53 -10.31 9.21
C ALA A 2 6.54 -9.18 9.37
N GLU A 3 7.74 -9.52 9.75
CA GLU A 3 8.79 -8.53 9.95
C GLU A 3 9.38 -8.09 8.62
N LEU A 4 9.51 -6.78 8.43
CA LEU A 4 10.11 -6.24 7.22
C LEU A 4 11.63 -6.39 7.31
N ARG A 5 12.21 -7.07 6.33
CA ARG A 5 13.65 -7.34 6.32
C ARG A 5 14.42 -6.20 5.70
N ASN A 6 15.71 -6.14 6.01
CA ASN A 6 16.59 -5.13 5.43
C ASN A 6 16.57 -5.20 3.91
N GLY A 7 16.56 -4.03 3.30
CA GLY A 7 16.52 -3.90 1.86
C GLY A 7 15.14 -3.90 1.27
N ARG A 8 14.15 -4.37 2.02
CA ARG A 8 12.78 -4.42 1.53
C ARG A 8 12.08 -3.09 1.79
N ILE A 9 11.04 -2.84 1.00
CA ILE A 9 10.23 -1.62 1.10
C ILE A 9 8.80 -2.07 1.39
N ARG A 10 8.14 -1.41 2.34
CA ARG A 10 6.69 -1.53 2.51
C ARG A 10 6.05 -0.24 2.05
N HIS A 11 5.25 -0.36 1.01
CA HIS A 11 4.52 0.77 0.43
C HIS A 11 3.10 0.76 0.95
N THR A 12 2.67 1.87 1.55
CA THR A 12 1.31 1.98 2.05
C THR A 12 0.69 3.28 1.58
N VAL A 13 -0.63 3.26 1.46
CA VAL A 13 -1.39 4.48 1.22
C VAL A 13 -2.71 4.36 1.95
N VAL A 14 -3.09 5.41 2.69
CA VAL A 14 -4.43 5.51 3.26
C VAL A 14 -5.23 6.46 2.40
N PHE A 15 -6.53 6.17 2.22
CA PHE A 15 -7.30 6.95 1.25
C PHE A 15 -8.79 6.91 1.55
N THR A 16 -9.49 7.87 0.97
CA THR A 16 -10.93 7.96 1.01
C THR A 16 -11.45 8.08 -0.41
N PRO A 17 -12.18 7.06 -0.92
CA PRO A 17 -12.82 7.19 -2.22
C PRO A 17 -13.90 8.27 -2.18
N SER A 18 -14.16 8.88 -3.33
CA SER A 18 -15.24 9.87 -3.41
C SER A 18 -16.62 9.23 -3.51
N HIS A 19 -16.68 7.93 -3.63
CA HIS A 19 -17.96 7.20 -3.67
C HIS A 19 -18.55 7.05 -2.28
N ALA A 20 -19.86 6.90 -2.22
CA ALA A 20 -20.55 6.69 -0.95
C ALA A 20 -20.09 5.39 -0.30
N PRO A 21 -19.93 5.37 1.03
CA PRO A 21 -19.53 4.16 1.74
C PRO A 21 -20.50 3.00 1.46
N GLY A 22 -19.95 1.85 1.10
CA GLY A 22 -20.74 0.65 0.83
C GLY A 22 -21.43 0.63 -0.51
N SER A 23 -21.21 1.63 -1.37
CA SER A 23 -21.86 1.69 -2.67
C SER A 23 -21.23 0.71 -3.65
N GLU A 24 -21.96 0.42 -4.73
CA GLU A 24 -21.43 -0.43 -5.80
C GLU A 24 -20.22 0.22 -6.47
N ALA A 25 -20.24 1.54 -6.60
CA ALA A 25 -19.12 2.27 -7.21
C ALA A 25 -17.86 2.14 -6.34
N GLU A 26 -18.01 2.18 -5.03
CA GLU A 26 -16.87 1.95 -4.13
C GLU A 26 -16.34 0.53 -4.29
N ALA A 27 -17.23 -0.46 -4.31
CA ALA A 27 -16.81 -1.85 -4.47
C ALA A 27 -16.11 -2.06 -5.81
N ASP A 28 -16.58 -1.43 -6.86
CA ASP A 28 -15.97 -1.53 -8.18
C ASP A 28 -14.56 -0.91 -8.18
N PHE A 29 -14.40 0.24 -7.51
CA PHE A 29 -13.09 0.86 -7.38
C PHE A 29 -12.12 -0.04 -6.63
N LEU A 30 -12.57 -0.62 -5.51
CA LEU A 30 -11.71 -1.50 -4.72
C LEU A 30 -11.34 -2.76 -5.49
N ALA A 31 -12.25 -3.29 -6.30
CA ALA A 31 -11.95 -4.44 -7.15
C ALA A 31 -10.90 -4.09 -8.21
N ALA A 32 -10.97 -2.88 -8.77
CA ALA A 32 -9.95 -2.43 -9.72
C ALA A 32 -8.60 -2.28 -9.03
N ALA A 33 -8.59 -1.72 -7.82
CA ALA A 33 -7.35 -1.57 -7.05
C ALA A 33 -6.73 -2.93 -6.71
N ALA A 34 -7.57 -3.94 -6.46
CA ALA A 34 -7.08 -5.27 -6.12
C ALA A 34 -6.27 -5.89 -7.25
N GLN A 35 -6.48 -5.48 -8.49
CA GLN A 35 -5.73 -6.01 -9.62
C GLN A 35 -4.27 -5.56 -9.62
N LEU A 36 -3.91 -4.55 -8.83
CA LEU A 36 -2.52 -4.15 -8.68
C LEU A 36 -1.67 -5.29 -8.12
N GLU A 37 -2.30 -6.23 -7.42
CA GLU A 37 -1.62 -7.40 -6.89
C GLU A 37 -0.92 -8.20 -7.96
N ASP A 38 -1.42 -8.17 -9.18
CA ASP A 38 -0.89 -8.98 -10.29
C ASP A 38 0.33 -8.35 -10.97
N ILE A 39 0.69 -7.13 -10.61
CA ILE A 39 1.86 -6.48 -11.20
C ILE A 39 3.11 -7.17 -10.67
N PRO A 40 4.06 -7.53 -11.55
CA PRO A 40 5.28 -8.21 -11.11
C PRO A 40 6.01 -7.43 -10.03
N GLY A 41 6.48 -8.14 -9.01
CA GLY A 41 7.21 -7.55 -7.90
C GLY A 41 6.36 -7.18 -6.70
N VAL A 42 5.04 -7.11 -6.85
CA VAL A 42 4.14 -6.84 -5.73
C VAL A 42 4.03 -8.07 -4.84
N GLU A 43 4.28 -7.90 -3.54
CA GLU A 43 4.21 -8.98 -2.56
C GLU A 43 3.36 -8.52 -1.38
N ALA A 44 2.77 -9.47 -0.67
CA ALA A 44 2.02 -9.22 0.56
C ALA A 44 0.97 -8.11 0.37
N PHE A 45 0.26 -8.15 -0.74
CA PHE A 45 -0.72 -7.13 -1.08
C PHE A 45 -1.96 -7.27 -0.20
N GLU A 46 -2.41 -6.13 0.37
CA GLU A 46 -3.63 -6.11 1.16
C GLU A 46 -4.39 -4.82 0.94
N ILE A 47 -5.72 -4.92 0.90
CA ILE A 47 -6.60 -3.75 1.00
C ILE A 47 -7.28 -3.87 2.36
N LEU A 48 -7.16 -2.83 3.17
CA LEU A 48 -7.55 -2.86 4.57
C LEU A 48 -8.58 -1.76 4.85
N ARG A 49 -9.47 -2.01 5.80
CA ARG A 49 -10.41 -1.00 6.29
C ARG A 49 -9.77 -0.25 7.44
N GLU A 50 -9.77 1.07 7.37
CA GLU A 50 -9.30 1.90 8.45
C GLU A 50 -10.32 1.90 9.59
N THR A 51 -9.88 1.68 10.81
CA THR A 51 -10.79 1.53 11.95
C THR A 51 -10.63 2.58 13.03
N SER A 52 -9.58 3.41 12.95
CA SER A 52 -9.34 4.41 13.99
C SER A 52 -10.22 5.63 13.78
N PRO A 53 -10.88 6.13 14.83
CA PRO A 53 -11.64 7.37 14.69
C PRO A 53 -10.76 8.62 14.65
N LYS A 54 -9.44 8.46 14.69
CA LYS A 54 -8.52 9.57 14.81
C LYS A 54 -8.18 10.23 13.48
N ASN A 55 -8.70 9.69 12.37
CA ASN A 55 -8.49 10.28 11.06
C ASN A 55 -9.72 10.01 10.20
N ALA A 56 -9.75 10.66 9.04
CA ALA A 56 -10.90 10.58 8.15
C ALA A 56 -10.73 9.59 7.00
N TYR A 57 -9.62 8.89 6.94
CA TYR A 57 -9.39 7.93 5.87
C TYR A 57 -10.21 6.67 6.12
N ARG A 58 -10.67 6.04 5.03
CA ARG A 58 -11.53 4.86 5.16
C ARG A 58 -10.84 3.56 4.85
N PHE A 59 -9.82 3.58 4.01
CA PHE A 59 -9.13 2.36 3.57
C PHE A 59 -7.63 2.57 3.55
N GLY A 60 -6.91 1.44 3.54
CA GLY A 60 -5.49 1.45 3.30
C GLY A 60 -5.12 0.34 2.33
N ILE A 61 -4.06 0.56 1.58
CA ILE A 61 -3.45 -0.48 0.76
C ILE A 61 -2.03 -0.63 1.26
N SER A 62 -1.60 -1.88 1.41
CA SER A 62 -0.25 -2.20 1.85
C SER A 62 0.33 -3.26 0.93
N MET A 63 1.59 -3.10 0.56
CA MET A 63 2.30 -4.09 -0.23
C MET A 63 3.79 -3.98 0.04
N GLU A 64 4.54 -5.03 -0.29
CA GLU A 64 5.97 -5.05 -0.10
C GLU A 64 6.69 -5.29 -1.40
N PHE A 65 7.92 -4.81 -1.46
CA PHE A 65 8.82 -5.01 -2.60
C PHE A 65 10.16 -5.50 -2.07
N ALA A 66 10.80 -6.38 -2.85
CA ALA A 66 12.06 -6.98 -2.44
C ALA A 66 13.16 -5.92 -2.25
N ASP A 67 13.12 -4.85 -3.04
CA ASP A 67 14.12 -3.78 -2.99
C ASP A 67 13.57 -2.54 -3.71
N ARG A 68 14.38 -1.49 -3.72
CA ARG A 68 13.98 -0.23 -4.34
C ARG A 68 13.80 -0.35 -5.85
N ALA A 69 14.56 -1.23 -6.49
CA ALA A 69 14.43 -1.42 -7.93
C ALA A 69 13.09 -2.05 -8.28
N ALA A 70 12.62 -3.01 -7.47
CA ALA A 70 11.32 -3.62 -7.69
C ALA A 70 10.21 -2.60 -7.49
N TYR A 71 10.34 -1.73 -6.49
CA TYR A 71 9.36 -0.67 -6.25
C TYR A 71 9.33 0.33 -7.41
N ALA A 72 10.50 0.74 -7.89
CA ALA A 72 10.57 1.66 -9.04
C ALA A 72 9.93 1.04 -10.27
N SER A 73 10.18 -0.25 -10.51
CA SER A 73 9.60 -0.96 -11.63
C SER A 73 8.07 -1.00 -11.55
N TYR A 74 7.53 -1.21 -10.35
CA TYR A 74 6.08 -1.15 -10.11
C TYR A 74 5.51 0.23 -10.47
N ASN A 75 6.17 1.28 -9.99
CA ASN A 75 5.68 2.64 -10.21
C ASN A 75 5.61 2.97 -11.71
N GLU A 76 6.53 2.42 -12.50
CA GLU A 76 6.60 2.69 -13.93
C GLU A 76 5.81 1.70 -14.77
N HIS A 77 5.29 0.64 -14.16
CA HIS A 77 4.57 -0.39 -14.90
C HIS A 77 3.31 0.19 -15.55
N PRO A 78 3.05 -0.13 -16.83
CA PRO A 78 1.89 0.42 -17.53
C PRO A 78 0.57 0.20 -16.80
N ASP A 79 0.39 -0.95 -16.15
CA ASP A 79 -0.84 -1.23 -15.42
C ASP A 79 -1.01 -0.31 -14.21
N HIS A 80 0.10 0.01 -13.51
CA HIS A 80 0.05 0.95 -12.40
C HIS A 80 -0.25 2.36 -12.90
N VAL A 81 0.45 2.79 -13.93
CA VAL A 81 0.26 4.13 -14.51
C VAL A 81 -1.19 4.30 -14.98
N ARG A 82 -1.73 3.29 -15.65
CA ARG A 82 -3.10 3.33 -16.14
C ARG A 82 -4.11 3.38 -15.00
N PHE A 83 -3.91 2.55 -13.97
CA PHE A 83 -4.82 2.56 -12.81
C PHE A 83 -4.82 3.94 -12.15
N VAL A 84 -3.63 4.52 -11.93
CA VAL A 84 -3.55 5.83 -11.28
C VAL A 84 -4.29 6.87 -12.11
N GLY A 85 -4.06 6.91 -13.41
CA GLY A 85 -4.65 7.94 -14.27
C GLY A 85 -6.14 7.75 -14.49
N GLU A 86 -6.60 6.52 -14.66
CA GLU A 86 -7.99 6.25 -15.02
C GLU A 86 -8.91 6.04 -13.84
N ARG A 87 -8.39 5.59 -12.70
CA ARG A 87 -9.22 5.24 -11.56
C ARG A 87 -8.87 6.04 -10.30
N TRP A 88 -7.60 6.07 -9.94
CA TRP A 88 -7.19 6.69 -8.66
C TRP A 88 -7.44 8.19 -8.66
N LEU A 89 -6.88 8.92 -9.61
CA LEU A 89 -7.01 10.37 -9.63
C LEU A 89 -8.46 10.83 -9.74
N PRO A 90 -9.30 10.22 -10.58
CA PRO A 90 -10.71 10.65 -10.66
C PRO A 90 -11.56 10.24 -9.45
N GLU A 91 -11.21 9.16 -8.74
CA GLU A 91 -12.12 8.53 -7.78
C GLU A 91 -11.67 8.62 -6.33
N VAL A 92 -10.46 9.10 -6.04
CA VAL A 92 -9.97 9.23 -4.67
C VAL A 92 -10.03 10.69 -4.25
N ALA A 93 -10.80 10.96 -3.20
CA ALA A 93 -10.98 12.32 -2.73
C ALA A 93 -9.78 12.83 -1.93
N ASP A 94 -9.12 11.94 -1.20
CA ASP A 94 -8.01 12.32 -0.34
C ASP A 94 -7.15 11.08 -0.06
N PHE A 95 -5.85 11.27 0.01
CA PHE A 95 -4.96 10.16 0.31
C PHE A 95 -3.64 10.65 0.89
N LEU A 96 -2.96 9.74 1.58
CA LEU A 96 -1.62 9.98 2.12
C LEU A 96 -0.79 8.72 1.90
N GLU A 97 0.31 8.89 1.20
CA GLU A 97 1.23 7.81 0.88
C GLU A 97 2.34 7.76 1.92
N ILE A 98 2.61 6.57 2.45
CA ILE A 98 3.67 6.39 3.44
C ILE A 98 4.43 5.12 3.08
N ASP A 99 5.73 5.27 2.85
CA ASP A 99 6.59 4.14 2.53
C ASP A 99 7.56 3.91 3.68
N TYR A 100 7.83 2.64 3.95
CA TYR A 100 8.70 2.25 5.05
C TYR A 100 9.85 1.38 4.58
N GLU A 101 10.96 1.54 5.27
CA GLU A 101 12.04 0.56 5.24
C GLU A 101 12.40 0.27 6.70
N PRO A 102 13.08 -0.83 6.99
CA PRO A 102 13.46 -1.09 8.39
C PRO A 102 14.32 0.04 8.93
N SER A 103 13.99 0.50 10.13
CA SER A 103 14.71 1.61 10.74
C SER A 103 15.97 1.09 11.43
N VAL A 104 15.77 0.38 12.54
CA VAL A 104 16.87 -0.18 13.32
C VAL A 104 16.56 -1.62 13.62
N ARG A 105 17.59 -2.37 13.95
CA ARG A 105 17.44 -3.77 14.29
C ARG A 105 17.17 -3.90 15.77
N PHE A 106 16.01 -4.41 16.11
CA PHE A 106 15.67 -4.69 17.49
C PHE A 106 15.55 -6.19 17.67
N GLY A 107 16.10 -6.68 18.75
CA GLY A 107 15.93 -8.06 19.15
C GLY A 107 16.68 -9.05 18.29
N ALA A 108 17.11 -8.70 17.21
CA ALA A 108 17.80 -9.64 16.36
C ALA A 108 19.12 -10.01 16.95
N SER A 109 18.95 -9.82 17.10
CA SER A 109 19.59 -9.72 17.54
C SER A 109 20.16 -9.14 18.18
N HIS A 110 19.94 -8.90 18.26
CA HIS A 110 20.20 -8.22 18.98
C HIS A 110 20.45 -8.36 19.91
N SER A 111 20.47 -8.88 19.83
CA SER A 111 20.46 -8.81 20.72
C SER A 111 20.95 -8.24 21.18
N GLU A 112 21.13 -7.95 20.96
CA GLU A 112 21.30 -7.29 21.41
C GLU A 112 21.09 -6.64 21.84
N GLY A 113 20.91 -6.70 21.83
CA GLY A 113 20.41 -6.14 22.30
C GLY A 113 19.96 -5.42 22.22
N GLY A 114 19.73 -5.17 22.06
CA GLY A 114 19.23 -4.52 22.09
C GLY A 114 18.75 -3.99 22.01
N SER A 115 18.55 -4.02 21.97
CA SER A 115 18.03 -3.55 22.09
C SER A 115 17.85 -3.22 22.28
#